data_88bb5ec3962b6bdca52ce8309dc0707c
#
_entry.id   88bb5ec3962b6bdca52ce8309dc0707c
#
_cell.length_a   1.000
_cell.length_b   1.000
_cell.length_c   1.000
_cell.angle_alpha   90.00
_cell.angle_beta   90.00
_cell.angle_gamma   90.00
#
_symmetry.space_group_name_H-M   'P 1'
#
loop_
_entity.id
_entity.type
_entity.pdbx_description
1 polymer ?
#
loop_
_entity_poly.entity_id
_entity_poly.type
_entity_poly.pdbx_seq_one_letter_code
_entity_poly.pdbx_strand_id
1 'polypeptide(L)'
;MLLVLPALLLASLVPALTSGSADAASLRTWDRLAACESGGRWHIATGNGFYGGLQFTASTWRAYGGGRYAALAHQASRLEQIRIAERVQHGQGWGAWPVCSRKVGLR
;
A
#
# COMPACT_ATOMS: atom_id res chain seq x y z
N MET A 1 -24.22 -6.53 44.86
CA MET A 1 -23.44 -6.23 44.74
C MET A 1 -22.46 -6.54 43.79
N LEU A 2 -21.87 -6.71 43.47
CA LEU A 2 -20.87 -7.06 42.78
C LEU A 2 -21.05 -7.55 41.45
N LEU A 3 -21.72 -7.84 41.01
CA LEU A 3 -21.97 -8.36 39.87
C LEU A 3 -21.71 -7.60 38.68
N VAL A 4 -21.66 -6.62 38.56
CA VAL A 4 -21.50 -5.80 37.50
C VAL A 4 -20.37 -6.04 36.65
N LEU A 5 -19.36 -6.45 37.00
CA LEU A 5 -18.25 -6.62 36.20
C LEU A 5 -18.30 -7.33 34.97
N PRO A 6 -18.82 -8.31 34.81
CA PRO A 6 -18.78 -9.12 33.64
C PRO A 6 -18.96 -8.41 32.35
N ALA A 7 -19.75 -7.60 32.32
CA ALA A 7 -20.10 -6.92 31.14
C ALA A 7 -19.00 -6.32 30.37
N LEU A 8 -18.11 -5.79 30.96
CA LEU A 8 -17.10 -5.15 30.30
C LEU A 8 -16.30 -5.93 29.37
N LEU A 9 -16.00 -7.03 29.61
CA LEU A 9 -15.18 -7.79 28.77
C LEU A 9 -15.57 -7.90 27.39
N LEU A 10 -16.70 -8.12 27.15
CA LEU A 10 -17.14 -8.33 25.82
C LEU A 10 -16.80 -7.30 24.81
N ALA A 11 -17.02 -6.18 25.06
CA ALA A 11 -16.85 -5.13 24.13
C ALA A 11 -15.49 -5.03 23.50
N SER A 12 -14.49 -5.33 24.18
CA SER A 12 -13.18 -5.12 23.67
C SER A 12 -12.69 -6.08 22.64
N LEU A 13 -13.31 -7.16 22.46
CA LEU A 13 -12.83 -8.13 21.54
C LEU A 13 -13.11 -7.88 20.10
N VAL A 14 -14.22 -7.49 19.81
CA VAL A 14 -14.65 -7.32 18.46
C VAL A 14 -13.84 -6.42 17.56
N PRO A 15 -13.55 -5.23 17.88
CA PRO A 15 -12.89 -4.31 16.99
C PRO A 15 -11.52 -4.78 16.51
N ALA A 16 -10.85 -5.51 17.29
CA ALA A 16 -9.51 -5.94 16.96
C ALA A 16 -9.44 -6.90 15.80
N LEU A 17 -10.44 -7.68 15.60
CA LEU A 17 -10.40 -8.69 14.56
C LEU A 17 -10.62 -8.15 13.17
N THR A 18 -11.37 -7.14 13.02
CA THR A 18 -11.72 -6.63 11.70
C THR A 18 -10.58 -5.86 11.07
N SER A 19 -9.80 -5.13 11.83
CA SER A 19 -8.73 -4.33 11.26
C SER A 19 -7.67 -5.15 10.58
N GLY A 20 -7.28 -6.25 11.15
CA GLY A 20 -6.23 -7.10 10.59
C GLY A 20 -6.62 -7.67 9.25
N SER A 21 -7.88 -8.03 9.08
CA SER A 21 -8.36 -8.60 7.82
C SER A 21 -8.35 -7.57 6.71
N ALA A 22 -8.72 -6.36 7.02
CA ALA A 22 -8.76 -5.29 6.02
C ALA A 22 -7.34 -4.95 5.57
N ASP A 23 -6.40 -4.87 6.48
CA ASP A 23 -5.02 -4.57 6.12
C ASP A 23 -4.42 -5.67 5.25
N ALA A 24 -4.68 -6.91 5.56
CA ALA A 24 -4.16 -8.02 4.78
C ALA A 24 -4.74 -8.01 3.35
N ALA A 25 -6.00 -7.67 3.20
CA ALA A 25 -6.62 -7.60 1.89
C ALA A 25 -6.02 -6.47 1.07
N SER A 26 -5.75 -5.32 1.67
CA SER A 26 -5.13 -4.20 1.01
C SER A 26 -3.72 -4.55 0.53
N LEU A 27 -2.94 -5.22 1.34
CA LEU A 27 -1.59 -5.62 0.96
C LEU A 27 -1.60 -6.57 -0.23
N ARG A 28 -2.55 -7.49 -0.28
CA ARG A 28 -2.68 -8.40 -1.43
C ARG A 28 -3.00 -7.63 -2.72
N THR A 29 -3.80 -6.61 -2.64
CA THR A 29 -4.13 -5.77 -3.79
C THR A 29 -2.86 -5.11 -4.33
N TRP A 30 -2.06 -4.53 -3.46
CA TRP A 30 -0.81 -3.89 -3.86
C TRP A 30 0.19 -4.89 -4.44
N ASP A 31 0.26 -6.09 -3.89
CA ASP A 31 1.12 -7.15 -4.43
C ASP A 31 0.69 -7.55 -5.84
N ARG A 32 -0.61 -7.63 -6.09
CA ARG A 32 -1.12 -7.93 -7.43
C ARG A 32 -0.76 -6.84 -8.43
N LEU A 33 -0.87 -5.60 -8.01
CA LEU A 33 -0.51 -4.47 -8.87
C LEU A 33 1.00 -4.48 -9.15
N ALA A 34 1.82 -4.70 -8.13
CA ALA A 34 3.26 -4.79 -8.28
C ALA A 34 3.68 -5.95 -9.19
N ALA A 35 2.98 -7.07 -9.10
CA ALA A 35 3.26 -8.21 -9.99
C ALA A 35 3.09 -7.80 -11.45
N CYS A 36 2.10 -7.00 -11.75
CA CYS A 36 1.89 -6.48 -13.09
C CYS A 36 2.93 -5.41 -13.47
N GLU A 37 3.20 -4.48 -12.56
CA GLU A 37 4.09 -3.34 -12.86
C GLU A 37 5.56 -3.73 -12.98
N SER A 38 6.04 -4.58 -12.11
CA SER A 38 7.47 -4.88 -12.03
C SER A 38 7.78 -6.38 -11.93
N GLY A 39 6.77 -7.23 -12.04
CA GLY A 39 6.95 -8.66 -11.75
C GLY A 39 7.18 -8.90 -10.27
N GLY A 40 6.72 -8.02 -9.42
CA GLY A 40 6.87 -8.12 -7.98
C GLY A 40 8.28 -7.74 -7.49
N ARG A 41 9.04 -7.05 -8.31
CA ARG A 41 10.42 -6.68 -7.93
C ARG A 41 10.44 -5.32 -7.26
N TRP A 42 10.28 -5.34 -5.95
CA TRP A 42 10.14 -4.11 -5.16
C TRP A 42 11.37 -3.19 -5.19
N HIS A 43 12.55 -3.72 -5.50
CA HIS A 43 13.78 -2.94 -5.50
C HIS A 43 14.37 -2.72 -6.90
N ILE A 44 13.54 -2.80 -7.93
CA ILE A 44 14.02 -2.66 -9.30
C ILE A 44 14.23 -1.21 -9.70
N ALA A 45 15.30 -0.96 -10.43
CA ALA A 45 15.56 0.31 -11.09
C ALA A 45 16.40 0.02 -12.32
N THR A 46 15.82 0.18 -13.50
CA THR A 46 16.48 -0.18 -14.75
C THR A 46 16.94 1.02 -15.57
N GLY A 47 16.80 2.23 -15.04
CA GLY A 47 17.19 3.43 -15.79
C GLY A 47 16.11 3.95 -16.72
N ASN A 48 14.91 3.40 -16.66
CA ASN A 48 13.79 3.84 -17.50
C ASN A 48 12.97 5.00 -16.91
N GLY A 49 13.40 5.54 -15.78
CA GLY A 49 12.69 6.63 -15.11
C GLY A 49 11.63 6.20 -14.13
N PHE A 50 11.45 4.88 -13.93
CA PHE A 50 10.49 4.33 -12.97
C PHE A 50 11.23 3.48 -11.94
N TYR A 51 10.75 3.50 -10.70
CA TYR A 51 11.45 2.93 -9.57
C TYR A 51 10.54 2.08 -8.69
N GLY A 52 11.04 0.93 -8.28
CA GLY A 52 10.40 0.07 -7.28
C GLY A 52 9.31 -0.84 -7.80
N GLY A 53 8.65 -1.51 -6.89
CA GLY A 53 7.64 -2.51 -7.24
C GLY A 53 6.43 -1.94 -7.96
N LEU A 54 6.09 -0.69 -7.66
CA LEU A 54 4.91 -0.04 -8.23
C LEU A 54 5.28 1.01 -9.30
N GLN A 55 6.54 1.05 -9.68
CA GLN A 55 7.00 1.88 -10.80
C GLN A 55 6.68 3.38 -10.63
N PHE A 56 7.12 3.95 -9.54
CA PHE A 56 7.00 5.38 -9.30
C PHE A 56 7.98 6.19 -10.14
N THR A 57 7.57 7.35 -10.60
CA THR A 57 8.56 8.35 -11.05
C THR A 57 9.17 9.00 -9.82
N ALA A 58 10.35 9.59 -9.97
CA ALA A 58 10.99 10.30 -8.87
C ALA A 58 10.12 11.47 -8.38
N SER A 59 9.48 12.18 -9.29
CA SER A 59 8.66 13.35 -8.92
C SER A 59 7.42 12.95 -8.13
N THR A 60 6.73 11.88 -8.54
CA THR A 60 5.55 11.42 -7.82
C THR A 60 5.94 10.88 -6.44
N TRP A 61 7.03 10.12 -6.36
CA TRP A 61 7.54 9.62 -5.09
C TRP A 61 7.74 10.76 -4.09
N ARG A 62 8.43 11.80 -4.54
CA ARG A 62 8.71 12.97 -3.68
C ARG A 62 7.45 13.78 -3.36
N ALA A 63 6.60 13.99 -4.35
CA ALA A 63 5.40 14.80 -4.16
C ALA A 63 4.45 14.20 -3.10
N TYR A 64 4.42 12.89 -2.99
CA TYR A 64 3.55 12.23 -2.03
C TYR A 64 4.28 11.83 -0.73
N GLY A 65 5.47 12.35 -0.52
CA GLY A 65 6.17 12.20 0.75
C GLY A 65 7.12 11.01 0.86
N GLY A 66 7.44 10.36 -0.25
CA GLY A 66 8.33 9.20 -0.25
C GLY A 66 9.74 9.54 0.24
N GLY A 67 10.16 10.79 0.07
CA GLY A 67 11.49 11.20 0.51
C GLY A 67 11.76 11.00 1.99
N ARG A 68 10.72 10.86 2.80
CA ARG A 68 10.91 10.56 4.23
C ARG A 68 11.45 9.16 4.46
N TYR A 69 11.28 8.27 3.49
CA TYR A 69 11.74 6.88 3.59
C TYR A 69 13.05 6.66 2.83
N ALA A 70 13.13 7.20 1.62
CA ALA A 70 14.31 7.03 0.76
C ALA A 70 14.25 8.05 -0.36
N ALA A 71 15.39 8.31 -0.99
CA ALA A 71 15.45 9.27 -2.10
C ALA A 71 14.62 8.81 -3.30
N LEU A 72 14.61 7.52 -3.58
CA LEU A 72 13.87 6.93 -4.69
C LEU A 72 13.12 5.69 -4.21
N ALA A 73 12.01 5.37 -4.87
CA ALA A 73 11.11 4.32 -4.39
C ALA A 73 11.77 2.95 -4.23
N HIS A 74 12.62 2.55 -5.15
CA HIS A 74 13.25 1.22 -5.10
C HIS A 74 14.17 1.03 -3.90
N GLN A 75 14.56 2.11 -3.24
CA GLN A 75 15.42 2.07 -2.06
C GLN A 75 14.62 1.93 -0.76
N ALA A 76 13.33 2.09 -0.83
CA ALA A 76 12.42 1.95 0.32
C ALA A 76 11.92 0.51 0.43
N SER A 77 11.44 0.13 1.60
CA SER A 77 10.86 -1.19 1.79
C SER A 77 9.55 -1.35 1.04
N ARG A 78 9.12 -2.59 0.82
CA ARG A 78 7.82 -2.88 0.21
C ARG A 78 6.69 -2.13 0.93
N LEU A 79 6.65 -2.19 2.24
CA LEU A 79 5.59 -1.53 3.01
C LEU A 79 5.65 -0.01 2.91
N GLU A 80 6.84 0.56 2.89
CA GLU A 80 7.01 2.00 2.70
C GLU A 80 6.52 2.43 1.32
N GLN A 81 6.83 1.66 0.30
CA GLN A 81 6.35 1.93 -1.05
C GLN A 81 4.82 1.86 -1.10
N ILE A 82 4.23 0.87 -0.45
CA ILE A 82 2.77 0.73 -0.38
C ILE A 82 2.14 1.94 0.33
N ARG A 83 2.73 2.41 1.40
CA ARG A 83 2.20 3.59 2.11
C ARG A 83 2.15 4.83 1.23
N ILE A 84 3.18 5.04 0.43
CA ILE A 84 3.17 6.17 -0.50
C ILE A 84 2.17 5.90 -1.63
N ALA A 85 2.09 4.67 -2.12
CA ALA A 85 1.12 4.30 -3.15
C ALA A 85 -0.32 4.56 -2.70
N GLU A 86 -0.62 4.31 -1.45
CA GLU A 86 -1.94 4.59 -0.90
C GLU A 86 -2.26 6.08 -0.95
N ARG A 87 -1.29 6.94 -0.70
CA ARG A 87 -1.47 8.38 -0.81
C ARG A 87 -1.71 8.79 -2.26
N VAL A 88 -0.96 8.22 -3.18
CA VAL A 88 -1.15 8.49 -4.61
C VAL A 88 -2.54 8.05 -5.04
N GLN A 89 -2.97 6.88 -4.62
CA GLN A 89 -4.28 6.32 -4.96
C GLN A 89 -5.42 7.21 -4.41
N HIS A 90 -5.28 7.73 -3.21
CA HIS A 90 -6.27 8.64 -2.64
C HIS A 90 -6.32 9.96 -3.41
N GLY A 91 -5.19 10.45 -3.88
CA GLY A 91 -5.13 11.73 -4.61
C GLY A 91 -5.46 11.61 -6.08
N GLN A 92 -4.99 10.58 -6.76
CA GLN A 92 -5.14 10.42 -8.21
C GLN A 92 -6.04 9.25 -8.62
N GLY A 93 -6.39 8.38 -7.69
CA GLY A 93 -7.15 7.17 -8.00
C GLY A 93 -6.25 6.10 -8.62
N TRP A 94 -6.88 4.99 -8.99
CA TRP A 94 -6.17 3.87 -9.62
C TRP A 94 -5.61 4.22 -11.00
N GLY A 95 -6.08 5.31 -11.59
CA GLY A 95 -5.57 5.80 -12.86
C GLY A 95 -4.11 6.18 -12.85
N ALA A 96 -3.49 6.33 -11.68
CA ALA A 96 -2.05 6.54 -11.58
C ALA A 96 -1.27 5.34 -12.14
N TRP A 97 -1.89 4.15 -12.20
CA TRP A 97 -1.34 2.94 -12.79
C TRP A 97 -2.27 2.53 -13.95
N PRO A 98 -2.21 3.25 -15.07
CA PRO A 98 -3.28 3.17 -16.08
C PRO A 98 -3.47 1.80 -16.74
N VAL A 99 -2.41 1.08 -16.98
CA VAL A 99 -2.52 -0.22 -17.64
C VAL A 99 -2.76 -1.33 -16.62
N CYS A 100 -1.90 -1.40 -15.62
CA CYS A 100 -1.95 -2.50 -14.66
C CYS A 100 -3.19 -2.46 -13.76
N SER A 101 -3.69 -1.27 -13.43
CA SER A 101 -4.92 -1.20 -12.63
C SER A 101 -6.10 -1.85 -13.35
N ARG A 102 -6.17 -1.74 -14.67
CA ARG A 102 -7.22 -2.41 -15.44
C ARG A 102 -6.95 -3.91 -15.52
N LYS A 103 -5.70 -4.28 -15.78
CA LYS A 103 -5.37 -5.71 -15.91
C LYS A 103 -5.66 -6.51 -14.67
N VAL A 104 -5.49 -5.92 -13.50
CA VAL A 104 -5.75 -6.63 -12.25
C VAL A 104 -7.14 -6.34 -11.67
N GLY A 105 -7.98 -5.66 -12.41
CA GLY A 105 -9.38 -5.49 -12.02
C GLY A 105 -9.65 -4.41 -10.96
N LEU A 106 -8.81 -3.40 -10.87
CA LEU A 106 -9.02 -2.31 -9.92
C LEU A 106 -9.81 -1.15 -10.50
N ARG A 107 -10.04 -1.15 -11.82
CA ARG A 107 -10.90 -0.17 -12.47
C ARG A 107 -11.35 -0.64 -13.86
#